data_f6a65190b56ba50be2652e33ac8b83f2
#
_entry.id   f6a65190b56ba50be2652e33ac8b83f2
#
_cell.length_a   1.000
_cell.length_b   1.000
_cell.length_c   1.000
_cell.angle_alpha   90.00
_cell.angle_beta   90.00
_cell.angle_gamma   90.00
#
_symmetry.space_group_name_H-M   'P 1'
#
loop_
_entity.id
_entity.type
_entity.pdbx_description
1 polymer ?
#
loop_
_entity_poly.entity_id
_entity_poly.type
_entity_poly.pdbx_seq_one_letter_code
_entity_poly.pdbx_strand_id
1 'polypeptide(L)'
;MMKKTLIIVLAALLFFGFSRKPKDKVLIFSLTKGYHHASIADGITAIKLIGETDNFEVDTTTDHQLFTKDNLKQYKALIFLSPTGDDFFNDVEKDALVDYIHHGGGFVGIHAATDCLFNWDWYGKLVGAYFTKHPKIQEAMLKVVDQRHAATKNFPSEWQHTDEWYNFKQVSPDIHILIKVDESSYSGGEMNGDHPIAWYQQFEGGMVFYTDLGHTKEDFTTDTLFLKHLTGGINYVLKR
;
A
#
# COMPACT_ATOMS: atom_id res chain seq x y z
N MET A 1 -40.38 52.70 -49.69
CA MET A 1 -40.50 51.33 -49.19
C MET A 1 -39.10 50.89 -48.76
N MET A 2 -38.79 50.91 -47.41
CA MET A 2 -37.52 50.46 -46.86
C MET A 2 -37.67 49.00 -46.43
N LYS A 3 -36.85 48.07 -47.00
CA LYS A 3 -36.79 46.72 -46.64
C LYS A 3 -35.91 46.58 -45.37
N LYS A 4 -36.47 46.16 -44.22
CA LYS A 4 -35.73 45.85 -42.99
C LYS A 4 -35.16 44.44 -43.12
N THR A 5 -33.84 44.30 -43.21
CA THR A 5 -33.15 43.05 -43.23
C THR A 5 -32.97 42.60 -41.74
N LEU A 6 -33.60 41.48 -41.35
CA LEU A 6 -33.48 40.86 -40.01
C LEU A 6 -32.24 40.00 -40.00
N ILE A 7 -31.20 40.38 -39.22
CA ILE A 7 -30.01 39.58 -38.99
C ILE A 7 -30.29 38.67 -37.79
N ILE A 8 -30.43 37.36 -38.04
CA ILE A 8 -30.51 36.34 -36.98
C ILE A 8 -29.09 35.95 -36.60
N VAL A 9 -28.62 36.36 -35.41
CA VAL A 9 -27.36 35.93 -34.84
C VAL A 9 -27.60 34.58 -34.14
N LEU A 10 -27.11 33.50 -34.74
CA LEU A 10 -27.15 32.16 -34.18
C LEU A 10 -26.00 32.04 -33.18
N ALA A 11 -26.27 32.16 -31.89
CA ALA A 11 -25.30 31.93 -30.83
C ALA A 11 -25.08 30.42 -30.68
N ALA A 12 -23.97 29.89 -31.19
CA ALA A 12 -23.53 28.53 -30.97
C ALA A 12 -22.95 28.40 -29.54
N LEU A 13 -23.73 27.85 -28.63
CA LEU A 13 -23.27 27.43 -27.29
C LEU A 13 -22.35 26.21 -27.43
N LEU A 14 -21.04 26.46 -27.43
CA LEU A 14 -20.04 25.40 -27.29
C LEU A 14 -20.11 24.83 -25.87
N PHE A 15 -20.81 23.70 -25.70
CA PHE A 15 -20.71 22.88 -24.51
C PHE A 15 -19.29 22.26 -24.49
N PHE A 16 -18.35 22.89 -23.81
CA PHE A 16 -17.13 22.21 -23.37
C PHE A 16 -17.53 21.18 -22.30
N GLY A 17 -17.79 19.98 -22.74
CA GLY A 17 -17.91 18.83 -21.84
C GLY A 17 -16.58 18.62 -21.14
N PHE A 18 -16.46 19.04 -19.88
CA PHE A 18 -15.34 18.62 -19.02
C PHE A 18 -15.43 17.11 -18.84
N SER A 19 -14.75 16.34 -19.69
CA SER A 19 -14.50 14.92 -19.47
C SER A 19 -13.64 14.83 -18.19
N ARG A 20 -14.24 14.46 -17.06
CA ARG A 20 -13.47 14.14 -15.86
C ARG A 20 -12.57 12.95 -16.21
N LYS A 21 -11.26 13.09 -15.97
CA LYS A 21 -10.34 11.95 -16.02
C LYS A 21 -10.94 10.82 -15.17
N PRO A 22 -10.95 9.57 -15.67
CA PRO A 22 -11.37 8.44 -14.83
C PRO A 22 -10.52 8.41 -13.56
N LYS A 23 -11.12 8.04 -12.45
CA LYS A 23 -10.41 7.88 -11.19
C LYS A 23 -9.41 6.73 -11.30
N ASP A 24 -8.26 6.88 -10.66
CA ASP A 24 -7.37 5.73 -10.44
C ASP A 24 -8.12 4.67 -9.64
N LYS A 25 -7.87 3.39 -9.92
CA LYS A 25 -8.42 2.27 -9.15
C LYS A 25 -7.30 1.55 -8.42
N VAL A 26 -7.58 1.09 -7.22
CA VAL A 26 -6.70 0.20 -6.46
C VAL A 26 -7.43 -1.10 -6.12
N LEU A 27 -6.69 -2.20 -6.04
CA LEU A 27 -7.22 -3.50 -5.63
C LEU A 27 -6.61 -3.88 -4.29
N ILE A 28 -7.44 -4.07 -3.26
CA ILE A 28 -7.03 -4.68 -2.00
C ILE A 28 -7.12 -6.20 -2.16
N PHE A 29 -6.02 -6.88 -1.89
CA PHE A 29 -5.93 -8.33 -1.81
C PHE A 29 -5.61 -8.75 -0.37
N SER A 30 -6.45 -9.63 0.20
CA SER A 30 -6.35 -10.06 1.61
C SER A 30 -6.67 -11.54 1.80
N LEU A 31 -6.16 -12.40 0.91
CA LEU A 31 -6.30 -13.86 1.05
C LEU A 31 -5.45 -14.35 2.23
N THR A 32 -6.08 -15.07 3.16
CA THR A 32 -5.41 -15.68 4.32
C THR A 32 -5.56 -17.18 4.26
N LYS A 33 -4.46 -17.90 3.97
CA LYS A 33 -4.38 -19.37 4.09
C LYS A 33 -3.71 -19.80 5.41
N GLY A 34 -3.02 -18.87 6.08
CA GLY A 34 -2.49 -18.99 7.43
C GLY A 34 -3.34 -18.25 8.45
N TYR A 35 -2.70 -17.45 9.29
CA TYR A 35 -3.40 -16.64 10.30
C TYR A 35 -4.26 -15.55 9.66
N HIS A 36 -5.49 -15.39 10.15
CA HIS A 36 -6.40 -14.33 9.70
C HIS A 36 -6.38 -13.16 10.68
N HIS A 37 -5.82 -12.03 10.27
CA HIS A 37 -5.76 -10.82 11.09
C HIS A 37 -7.15 -10.18 11.23
N ALA A 38 -7.57 -9.92 12.47
CA ALA A 38 -8.87 -9.31 12.75
C ALA A 38 -8.99 -7.88 12.21
N SER A 39 -7.87 -7.18 12.03
CA SER A 39 -7.78 -5.81 11.52
C SER A 39 -8.10 -5.67 10.03
N ILE A 40 -8.16 -6.76 9.24
CA ILE A 40 -8.38 -6.71 7.78
C ILE A 40 -9.67 -5.95 7.43
N ALA A 41 -10.76 -6.19 8.15
CA ALA A 41 -12.05 -5.53 7.85
C ALA A 41 -11.98 -4.01 8.10
N ASP A 42 -11.32 -3.60 9.20
CA ASP A 42 -11.10 -2.18 9.54
C ASP A 42 -10.13 -1.54 8.53
N GLY A 43 -9.09 -2.24 8.12
CA GLY A 43 -8.16 -1.81 7.08
C GLY A 43 -8.82 -1.57 5.73
N ILE A 44 -9.69 -2.48 5.29
CA ILE A 44 -10.49 -2.28 4.06
C ILE A 44 -11.34 -1.01 4.18
N THR A 45 -11.98 -0.81 5.33
CA THR A 45 -12.83 0.37 5.57
C THR A 45 -12.01 1.66 5.54
N ALA A 46 -10.87 1.69 6.23
CA ALA A 46 -9.97 2.84 6.25
C ALA A 46 -9.45 3.19 4.86
N ILE A 47 -8.99 2.20 4.08
CA ILE A 47 -8.47 2.43 2.72
C ILE A 47 -9.58 2.94 1.78
N LYS A 48 -10.82 2.48 1.93
CA LYS A 48 -11.96 3.03 1.17
C LYS A 48 -12.22 4.49 1.52
N LEU A 49 -12.16 4.87 2.79
CA LEU A 49 -12.31 6.26 3.22
C LEU A 49 -11.17 7.14 2.71
N ILE A 50 -9.93 6.63 2.69
CA ILE A 50 -8.79 7.29 2.05
C ILE A 50 -9.07 7.49 0.54
N GLY A 51 -9.62 6.47 -0.14
CA GLY A 51 -9.98 6.56 -1.56
C GLY A 51 -11.05 7.62 -1.85
N GLU A 52 -12.05 7.74 -1.00
CA GLU A 52 -13.08 8.80 -1.08
C GLU A 52 -12.45 10.19 -0.94
N THR A 53 -11.56 10.36 0.03
CA THR A 53 -10.88 11.64 0.33
C THR A 53 -9.90 12.03 -0.78
N ASP A 54 -9.09 11.07 -1.24
CA ASP A 54 -8.00 11.29 -2.20
C ASP A 54 -8.40 10.97 -3.65
N ASN A 55 -9.71 10.75 -3.88
CA ASN A 55 -10.31 10.59 -5.20
C ASN A 55 -9.75 9.43 -6.02
N PHE A 56 -9.72 8.22 -5.44
CA PHE A 56 -9.51 6.96 -6.14
C PHE A 56 -10.58 5.91 -5.76
N GLU A 57 -10.76 4.91 -6.61
CA GLU A 57 -11.71 3.81 -6.39
C GLU A 57 -11.00 2.61 -5.76
N VAL A 58 -11.70 1.86 -4.92
CA VAL A 58 -11.15 0.72 -4.17
C VAL A 58 -12.01 -0.52 -4.40
N ASP A 59 -11.45 -1.50 -5.09
CA ASP A 59 -11.98 -2.86 -5.17
C ASP A 59 -11.29 -3.76 -4.13
N THR A 60 -11.95 -4.84 -3.73
CA THR A 60 -11.42 -5.79 -2.74
C THR A 60 -11.61 -7.22 -3.20
N THR A 61 -10.63 -8.08 -2.93
CA THR A 61 -10.74 -9.51 -3.24
C THR A 61 -9.92 -10.38 -2.30
N THR A 62 -10.39 -11.62 -2.11
CA THR A 62 -9.62 -12.75 -1.59
C THR A 62 -9.40 -13.82 -2.66
N ASP A 63 -9.90 -13.59 -3.87
CA ASP A 63 -9.79 -14.53 -4.98
C ASP A 63 -8.49 -14.27 -5.77
N HIS A 64 -7.53 -15.18 -5.65
CA HIS A 64 -6.27 -15.13 -6.37
C HIS A 64 -6.44 -15.29 -7.89
N GLN A 65 -7.52 -15.94 -8.36
CA GLN A 65 -7.78 -16.13 -9.80
C GLN A 65 -8.01 -14.81 -10.55
N LEU A 66 -8.26 -13.71 -9.83
CA LEU A 66 -8.32 -12.37 -10.40
C LEU A 66 -6.94 -11.79 -10.79
N PHE A 67 -5.85 -12.49 -10.42
CA PHE A 67 -4.50 -12.09 -10.84
C PHE A 67 -4.23 -12.54 -12.27
N THR A 68 -4.86 -11.86 -13.22
CA THR A 68 -4.66 -12.01 -14.65
C THR A 68 -4.17 -10.69 -15.23
N LYS A 69 -3.36 -10.72 -16.31
CA LYS A 69 -2.85 -9.51 -16.98
C LYS A 69 -3.99 -8.57 -17.37
N ASP A 70 -5.10 -9.13 -17.88
CA ASP A 70 -6.25 -8.32 -18.30
C ASP A 70 -6.99 -7.66 -17.14
N ASN A 71 -7.07 -8.32 -15.99
CA ASN A 71 -7.71 -7.74 -14.82
C ASN A 71 -6.79 -6.72 -14.13
N LEU A 72 -5.51 -7.05 -13.93
CA LEU A 72 -4.60 -6.19 -13.16
C LEU A 72 -4.31 -4.85 -13.85
N LYS A 73 -4.32 -4.77 -15.19
CA LYS A 73 -4.06 -3.54 -15.94
C LYS A 73 -5.04 -2.38 -15.65
N GLN A 74 -6.21 -2.66 -15.07
CA GLN A 74 -7.17 -1.63 -14.69
C GLN A 74 -6.83 -0.93 -13.38
N TYR A 75 -5.93 -1.51 -12.58
CA TYR A 75 -5.56 -0.98 -11.27
C TYR A 75 -4.24 -0.22 -11.35
N LYS A 76 -4.21 0.96 -10.70
CA LYS A 76 -3.01 1.78 -10.58
C LYS A 76 -2.09 1.29 -9.48
N ALA A 77 -2.66 0.68 -8.42
CA ALA A 77 -1.93 0.04 -7.34
C ALA A 77 -2.63 -1.22 -6.84
N LEU A 78 -1.84 -2.19 -6.38
CA LEU A 78 -2.28 -3.36 -5.62
C LEU A 78 -1.89 -3.14 -4.16
N ILE A 79 -2.82 -3.41 -3.24
CA ILE A 79 -2.62 -3.31 -1.79
C ILE A 79 -2.76 -4.69 -1.19
N PHE A 80 -1.66 -5.29 -0.77
CA PHE A 80 -1.64 -6.56 -0.05
C PHE A 80 -1.84 -6.28 1.44
N LEU A 81 -3.10 -6.37 1.87
CA LEU A 81 -3.53 -6.13 3.24
C LEU A 81 -3.50 -7.43 4.04
N SER A 82 -2.45 -7.64 4.77
CA SER A 82 -2.20 -8.79 5.66
C SER A 82 -2.55 -10.17 5.03
N PRO A 83 -2.17 -10.46 3.77
CA PRO A 83 -2.29 -11.82 3.26
C PRO A 83 -1.32 -12.74 3.99
N THR A 84 -1.69 -14.02 4.19
CA THR A 84 -0.84 -15.00 4.86
C THR A 84 -0.84 -16.34 4.15
N GLY A 85 0.29 -17.07 4.28
CA GLY A 85 0.46 -18.42 3.78
C GLY A 85 1.10 -18.49 2.41
N ASP A 86 1.51 -19.71 2.04
CA ASP A 86 2.21 -19.99 0.79
C ASP A 86 1.29 -20.56 -0.30
N ASP A 87 1.84 -20.66 -1.51
CA ASP A 87 1.31 -21.43 -2.64
C ASP A 87 -0.14 -21.10 -3.03
N PHE A 88 -0.55 -19.84 -2.86
CA PHE A 88 -1.85 -19.41 -3.34
C PHE A 88 -1.84 -18.88 -4.78
N PHE A 89 -0.69 -18.54 -5.35
CA PHE A 89 -0.54 -18.18 -6.75
C PHE A 89 0.04 -19.33 -7.56
N ASN A 90 -0.60 -19.66 -8.68
CA ASN A 90 0.00 -20.50 -9.73
C ASN A 90 0.94 -19.67 -10.63
N ASP A 91 1.65 -20.33 -11.56
CA ASP A 91 2.63 -19.65 -12.40
C ASP A 91 2.03 -18.56 -13.29
N VAL A 92 0.81 -18.74 -13.79
CA VAL A 92 0.12 -17.72 -14.62
C VAL A 92 -0.21 -16.47 -13.82
N GLU A 93 -0.64 -16.63 -12.57
CA GLU A 93 -0.94 -15.54 -11.65
C GLU A 93 0.33 -14.81 -11.20
N LYS A 94 1.42 -15.58 -10.95
CA LYS A 94 2.75 -15.02 -10.67
C LYS A 94 3.25 -14.18 -11.85
N ASP A 95 3.17 -14.71 -13.08
CA ASP A 95 3.55 -14.00 -14.29
C ASP A 95 2.70 -12.73 -14.51
N ALA A 96 1.43 -12.76 -14.14
CA ALA A 96 0.56 -11.58 -14.23
C ALA A 96 0.98 -10.48 -13.25
N LEU A 97 1.38 -10.83 -12.02
CA LEU A 97 1.88 -9.87 -11.04
C LEU A 97 3.24 -9.29 -11.47
N VAL A 98 4.16 -10.13 -11.97
CA VAL A 98 5.45 -9.68 -12.53
C VAL A 98 5.22 -8.69 -13.66
N ASP A 99 4.38 -9.05 -14.63
CA ASP A 99 4.05 -8.20 -15.78
C ASP A 99 3.44 -6.86 -15.34
N TYR A 100 2.56 -6.87 -14.35
CA TYR A 100 1.94 -5.67 -13.77
C TYR A 100 2.99 -4.71 -13.18
N ILE A 101 3.94 -5.22 -12.41
CA ILE A 101 5.04 -4.44 -11.82
C ILE A 101 5.97 -3.90 -12.91
N HIS A 102 6.35 -4.71 -13.89
CA HIS A 102 7.20 -4.29 -15.03
C HIS A 102 6.58 -3.15 -15.84
N HIS A 103 5.25 -3.07 -15.90
CA HIS A 103 4.53 -1.98 -16.55
C HIS A 103 4.28 -0.76 -15.63
N GLY A 104 4.96 -0.70 -14.50
CA GLY A 104 4.95 0.45 -13.59
C GLY A 104 3.77 0.47 -12.62
N GLY A 105 3.16 -0.67 -12.37
CA GLY A 105 2.12 -0.85 -11.35
C GLY A 105 2.63 -0.55 -9.95
N GLY A 106 1.81 0.09 -9.11
CA GLY A 106 2.13 0.37 -7.70
C GLY A 106 1.86 -0.85 -6.81
N PHE A 107 2.68 -1.03 -5.77
CA PHE A 107 2.50 -2.09 -4.77
C PHE A 107 2.57 -1.51 -3.36
N VAL A 108 1.58 -1.83 -2.53
CA VAL A 108 1.56 -1.51 -1.10
C VAL A 108 1.46 -2.82 -0.32
N GLY A 109 2.44 -3.10 0.53
CA GLY A 109 2.39 -4.19 1.49
C GLY A 109 2.06 -3.66 2.89
N ILE A 110 1.11 -4.29 3.57
CA ILE A 110 0.71 -3.93 4.92
C ILE A 110 0.85 -5.17 5.80
N HIS A 111 1.57 -5.02 6.91
CA HIS A 111 1.76 -5.99 7.96
C HIS A 111 2.16 -7.37 7.41
N ALA A 112 1.28 -8.37 7.44
CA ALA A 112 1.57 -9.73 7.00
C ALA A 112 1.77 -9.88 5.48
N ALA A 113 1.88 -8.78 4.71
CA ALA A 113 2.35 -8.89 3.33
C ALA A 113 3.77 -9.49 3.21
N THR A 114 4.57 -9.50 4.29
CA THR A 114 5.85 -10.20 4.37
C THR A 114 5.74 -11.63 4.90
N ASP A 115 4.55 -12.06 5.39
CA ASP A 115 4.25 -13.40 5.93
C ASP A 115 3.51 -14.27 4.92
N CYS A 116 3.89 -14.17 3.66
CA CYS A 116 3.31 -14.98 2.59
C CYS A 116 4.30 -15.22 1.46
N LEU A 117 3.99 -16.23 0.60
CA LEU A 117 4.73 -16.52 -0.63
C LEU A 117 6.23 -16.73 -0.42
N PHE A 118 6.63 -17.38 0.69
CA PHE A 118 8.03 -17.60 1.09
C PHE A 118 8.84 -18.39 0.05
N ASN A 119 8.18 -19.17 -0.78
CA ASN A 119 8.82 -19.98 -1.83
C ASN A 119 8.96 -19.22 -3.16
N TRP A 120 8.81 -17.89 -3.15
CA TRP A 120 8.90 -17.06 -4.35
C TRP A 120 9.85 -15.87 -4.15
N ASP A 121 11.14 -16.09 -4.38
CA ASP A 121 12.21 -15.10 -4.16
C ASP A 121 11.95 -13.74 -4.81
N TRP A 122 11.30 -13.74 -5.99
CA TRP A 122 10.92 -12.50 -6.67
C TRP A 122 9.97 -11.65 -5.81
N TYR A 123 8.98 -12.30 -5.17
CA TYR A 123 8.03 -11.61 -4.28
C TYR A 123 8.73 -11.06 -3.03
N GLY A 124 9.67 -11.80 -2.45
CA GLY A 124 10.47 -11.32 -1.33
C GLY A 124 11.26 -10.05 -1.68
N LYS A 125 11.82 -9.99 -2.89
CA LYS A 125 12.49 -8.78 -3.39
C LYS A 125 11.50 -7.64 -3.66
N LEU A 126 10.31 -7.93 -4.18
CA LEU A 126 9.24 -6.94 -4.39
C LEU A 126 8.81 -6.31 -3.05
N VAL A 127 8.45 -7.11 -2.06
CA VAL A 127 7.99 -6.59 -0.77
C VAL A 127 9.13 -6.05 0.10
N GLY A 128 10.36 -6.51 -0.11
CA GLY A 128 11.59 -6.01 0.48
C GLY A 128 12.16 -6.86 1.63
N ALA A 129 11.39 -7.80 2.19
CA ALA A 129 11.83 -8.72 3.24
C ALA A 129 10.82 -9.85 3.42
N TYR A 130 11.18 -10.88 4.18
CA TYR A 130 10.26 -11.88 4.68
C TYR A 130 10.20 -11.89 6.20
N PHE A 131 9.00 -12.05 6.73
CA PHE A 131 8.73 -12.29 8.13
C PHE A 131 9.42 -13.57 8.65
N THR A 132 9.84 -13.57 9.91
CA THR A 132 10.35 -14.77 10.58
C THR A 132 9.56 -15.12 11.83
N LYS A 133 9.38 -14.18 12.72
CA LYS A 133 8.66 -14.27 13.98
C LYS A 133 8.42 -12.90 14.58
N HIS A 134 7.58 -12.84 15.60
CA HIS A 134 7.31 -11.66 16.39
C HIS A 134 7.24 -11.99 17.89
N PRO A 135 7.56 -11.06 18.80
CA PRO A 135 7.20 -11.17 20.20
C PRO A 135 5.68 -10.91 20.39
N LYS A 136 5.20 -10.94 21.62
CA LYS A 136 3.85 -10.49 21.93
C LYS A 136 3.68 -9.00 21.56
N ILE A 137 2.45 -8.60 21.25
CA ILE A 137 2.07 -7.19 21.04
C ILE A 137 2.50 -6.36 22.26
N GLN A 138 3.20 -5.26 22.00
CA GLN A 138 3.72 -4.37 23.05
C GLN A 138 4.02 -2.99 22.48
N GLU A 139 4.10 -2.03 23.39
CA GLU A 139 4.52 -0.67 23.04
C GLU A 139 6.03 -0.64 22.77
N ALA A 140 6.42 0.14 21.74
CA ALA A 140 7.80 0.44 21.43
C ALA A 140 7.98 1.87 20.91
N MET A 141 9.21 2.35 20.89
CA MET A 141 9.58 3.62 20.33
C MET A 141 9.96 3.45 18.86
N LEU A 142 9.27 4.16 17.99
CA LEU A 142 9.57 4.25 16.57
C LEU A 142 10.45 5.48 16.29
N LYS A 143 11.44 5.31 15.41
CA LYS A 143 12.31 6.39 14.92
C LYS A 143 12.01 6.65 13.45
N VAL A 144 11.53 7.85 13.15
CA VAL A 144 11.27 8.30 11.77
C VAL A 144 12.58 8.79 11.18
N VAL A 145 13.13 8.02 10.24
CA VAL A 145 14.49 8.29 9.69
C VAL A 145 14.47 9.09 8.39
N ASP A 146 13.37 9.10 7.65
CA ASP A 146 13.17 10.02 6.51
C ASP A 146 11.84 10.77 6.64
N GLN A 147 11.92 12.06 6.98
CA GLN A 147 10.74 12.95 7.11
C GLN A 147 10.39 13.68 5.81
N ARG A 148 11.05 13.39 4.69
CA ARG A 148 10.79 14.03 3.39
C ARG A 148 9.81 13.22 2.54
N HIS A 149 9.73 11.91 2.79
CA HIS A 149 8.83 11.03 2.06
C HIS A 149 7.36 11.30 2.43
N ALA A 150 6.44 11.14 1.46
CA ALA A 150 5.01 11.42 1.65
C ALA A 150 4.40 10.67 2.86
N ALA A 151 4.83 9.43 3.10
CA ALA A 151 4.34 8.60 4.21
C ALA A 151 4.80 9.06 5.61
N THR A 152 5.82 9.91 5.69
CA THR A 152 6.43 10.33 6.96
C THR A 152 6.61 11.85 7.07
N LYS A 153 6.09 12.57 6.08
CA LYS A 153 6.20 14.04 6.04
C LYS A 153 5.47 14.68 7.21
N ASN A 154 6.18 15.57 7.92
CA ASN A 154 5.71 16.27 9.11
C ASN A 154 5.40 15.34 10.30
N PHE A 155 6.00 14.15 10.35
CA PHE A 155 5.96 13.28 11.53
C PHE A 155 6.92 13.77 12.60
N PRO A 156 6.67 13.47 13.88
CA PRO A 156 7.69 13.61 14.91
C PRO A 156 8.88 12.69 14.59
N SER A 157 10.06 13.03 15.06
CA SER A 157 11.26 12.18 14.91
C SER A 157 11.14 10.86 15.67
N GLU A 158 10.35 10.86 16.72
CA GLU A 158 10.03 9.70 17.55
C GLU A 158 8.52 9.56 17.69
N TRP A 159 8.04 8.32 17.64
CA TRP A 159 6.62 7.99 17.72
C TRP A 159 6.45 6.76 18.61
N GLN A 160 5.76 6.90 19.75
CA GLN A 160 5.43 5.79 20.62
C GLN A 160 4.19 5.07 20.09
N HIS A 161 4.29 3.77 19.84
CA HIS A 161 3.24 2.98 19.21
C HIS A 161 3.16 1.57 19.79
N THR A 162 1.98 0.96 19.76
CA THR A 162 1.74 -0.41 20.21
C THR A 162 1.31 -1.26 19.04
N ASP A 163 2.12 -2.24 18.67
CA ASP A 163 1.81 -3.16 17.57
C ASP A 163 2.52 -4.50 17.77
N GLU A 164 2.45 -5.35 16.76
CA GLU A 164 3.17 -6.62 16.65
C GLU A 164 4.45 -6.42 15.82
N TRP A 165 5.60 -6.47 16.46
CA TRP A 165 6.89 -6.14 15.84
C TRP A 165 7.47 -7.34 15.12
N TYR A 166 7.44 -7.35 13.80
CA TYR A 166 7.98 -8.42 12.96
C TYR A 166 9.50 -8.36 12.89
N ASN A 167 10.15 -9.49 13.19
CA ASN A 167 11.54 -9.70 12.81
C ASN A 167 11.59 -10.24 11.38
N PHE A 168 12.58 -9.82 10.62
CA PHE A 168 12.67 -10.13 9.20
C PHE A 168 13.91 -10.94 8.83
N LYS A 169 13.85 -11.64 7.72
CA LYS A 169 14.98 -12.23 7.00
C LYS A 169 15.03 -11.70 5.57
N GLN A 170 16.21 -11.83 4.94
CA GLN A 170 16.40 -11.45 3.54
C GLN A 170 15.96 -10.00 3.24
N VAL A 171 16.23 -9.10 4.19
CA VAL A 171 15.97 -7.66 4.00
C VAL A 171 16.77 -7.19 2.78
N SER A 172 16.09 -6.64 1.80
CA SER A 172 16.71 -6.15 0.56
C SER A 172 17.63 -4.96 0.86
N PRO A 173 18.84 -4.93 0.30
CA PRO A 173 19.72 -3.77 0.43
C PRO A 173 19.23 -2.54 -0.36
N ASP A 174 18.24 -2.72 -1.23
CA ASP A 174 17.72 -1.66 -2.11
C ASP A 174 16.55 -0.88 -1.50
N ILE A 175 16.05 -1.27 -0.32
CA ILE A 175 14.99 -0.55 0.37
C ILE A 175 15.46 0.78 0.95
N HIS A 176 14.62 1.79 0.88
CA HIS A 176 14.79 3.07 1.55
C HIS A 176 13.94 3.09 2.82
N ILE A 177 14.59 3.03 3.97
CA ILE A 177 13.92 2.91 5.26
C ILE A 177 13.27 4.25 5.62
N LEU A 178 12.00 4.20 6.03
CA LEU A 178 11.22 5.35 6.51
C LEU A 178 11.14 5.39 8.04
N ILE A 179 10.89 4.24 8.65
CA ILE A 179 10.71 4.10 10.10
C ILE A 179 11.47 2.86 10.57
N LYS A 180 12.14 2.98 11.71
CA LYS A 180 12.73 1.88 12.47
C LYS A 180 12.06 1.77 13.83
N VAL A 181 11.99 0.57 14.39
CA VAL A 181 11.68 0.39 15.79
C VAL A 181 12.97 0.33 16.62
N ASP A 182 12.99 1.00 17.75
CA ASP A 182 14.11 0.95 18.70
C ASP A 182 14.05 -0.35 19.53
N GLU A 183 14.89 -1.33 19.20
CA GLU A 183 14.91 -2.63 19.91
C GLU A 183 15.23 -2.50 21.41
N SER A 184 15.81 -1.38 21.86
CA SER A 184 16.05 -1.15 23.29
C SER A 184 14.78 -0.76 24.06
N SER A 185 13.70 -0.37 23.36
CA SER A 185 12.45 0.08 23.94
C SER A 185 11.43 -1.02 24.18
N TYR A 186 11.67 -2.24 23.66
CA TYR A 186 10.77 -3.37 23.80
C TYR A 186 11.55 -4.70 23.94
N SER A 187 10.85 -5.84 24.05
CA SER A 187 11.49 -7.15 24.19
C SER A 187 11.21 -8.06 23.00
N GLY A 188 12.25 -8.72 22.46
CA GLY A 188 12.11 -9.74 21.40
C GLY A 188 12.48 -9.26 20.00
N GLY A 189 13.14 -8.09 19.90
CA GLY A 189 13.80 -7.67 18.67
C GLY A 189 15.05 -8.51 18.40
N GLU A 190 15.25 -8.91 17.14
CA GLU A 190 16.37 -9.76 16.70
C GLU A 190 17.04 -9.23 15.43
N MET A 191 16.88 -7.94 15.13
CA MET A 191 17.50 -7.29 13.98
C MET A 191 18.82 -6.59 14.32
N ASN A 192 19.39 -6.87 15.49
CA ASN A 192 20.66 -6.32 15.97
C ASN A 192 20.72 -4.78 16.01
N GLY A 193 19.60 -4.16 16.37
CA GLY A 193 19.48 -2.70 16.49
C GLY A 193 19.26 -1.96 15.17
N ASP A 194 19.29 -2.64 14.04
CA ASP A 194 18.90 -2.08 12.73
C ASP A 194 17.58 -2.71 12.27
N HIS A 195 16.48 -2.23 12.86
CA HIS A 195 15.17 -2.85 12.74
C HIS A 195 14.20 -1.99 11.90
N PRO A 196 14.21 -2.10 10.56
CA PRO A 196 13.27 -1.40 9.71
C PRO A 196 11.86 -1.99 9.88
N ILE A 197 10.85 -1.12 9.95
CA ILE A 197 9.43 -1.51 10.00
C ILE A 197 8.58 -0.82 8.93
N ALA A 198 9.12 0.18 8.25
CA ALA A 198 8.48 0.77 7.07
C ALA A 198 9.52 1.24 6.09
N TRP A 199 9.28 0.98 4.81
CA TRP A 199 10.19 1.33 3.72
C TRP A 199 9.47 1.53 2.39
N TYR A 200 10.21 2.08 1.43
CA TYR A 200 9.82 2.14 0.04
C TYR A 200 10.98 1.73 -0.86
N GLN A 201 10.67 1.38 -2.09
CA GLN A 201 11.66 1.13 -3.13
C GLN A 201 11.05 1.32 -4.53
N GLN A 202 11.91 1.39 -5.54
CA GLN A 202 11.54 1.15 -6.92
C GLN A 202 12.02 -0.25 -7.29
N PHE A 203 11.11 -1.09 -7.74
CA PHE A 203 11.42 -2.47 -8.07
C PHE A 203 10.90 -2.80 -9.47
N GLU A 204 11.81 -3.13 -10.39
CA GLU A 204 11.53 -3.55 -11.78
C GLU A 204 10.48 -2.70 -12.52
N GLY A 205 10.47 -1.39 -12.27
CA GLY A 205 9.55 -0.42 -12.88
C GLY A 205 8.38 0.00 -11.98
N GLY A 206 8.02 -0.80 -11.00
CA GLY A 206 6.97 -0.49 -10.01
C GLY A 206 7.46 0.39 -8.86
N MET A 207 6.54 1.13 -8.26
CA MET A 207 6.76 1.83 -6.98
C MET A 207 6.18 0.99 -5.86
N VAL A 208 6.98 0.76 -4.82
CA VAL A 208 6.66 -0.13 -3.70
C VAL A 208 6.71 0.64 -2.39
N PHE A 209 5.72 0.44 -1.55
CA PHE A 209 5.69 0.88 -0.17
C PHE A 209 5.31 -0.29 0.73
N TYR A 210 5.99 -0.43 1.87
CA TYR A 210 5.65 -1.42 2.88
C TYR A 210 5.62 -0.77 4.26
N THR A 211 4.70 -1.24 5.10
CA THR A 211 4.64 -0.96 6.54
C THR A 211 4.31 -2.23 7.32
N ASP A 212 5.08 -2.51 8.39
CA ASP A 212 4.83 -3.57 9.35
C ASP A 212 3.61 -3.28 10.23
N LEU A 213 3.31 -1.99 10.43
CA LEU A 213 2.17 -1.54 11.22
C LEU A 213 0.85 -2.01 10.60
N GLY A 214 -0.19 -2.17 11.43
CA GLY A 214 -1.53 -2.54 10.99
C GLY A 214 -2.00 -3.90 11.51
N HIS A 215 -1.36 -4.46 12.55
CA HIS A 215 -1.87 -5.65 13.21
C HIS A 215 -3.16 -5.37 13.97
N THR A 216 -3.26 -4.21 14.60
CA THR A 216 -4.40 -3.87 15.46
C THR A 216 -5.51 -3.15 14.67
N LYS A 217 -6.76 -3.28 15.12
CA LYS A 217 -7.86 -2.50 14.54
C LYS A 217 -7.75 -1.01 14.88
N GLU A 218 -7.11 -0.69 16.00
CA GLU A 218 -6.89 0.68 16.49
C GLU A 218 -6.06 1.48 15.48
N ASP A 219 -5.11 0.85 14.79
CA ASP A 219 -4.33 1.45 13.71
C ASP A 219 -5.23 2.03 12.62
N PHE A 220 -6.24 1.28 12.20
CA PHE A 220 -7.14 1.67 11.11
C PHE A 220 -8.32 2.53 11.56
N THR A 221 -8.61 2.63 12.87
CA THR A 221 -9.82 3.31 13.37
C THR A 221 -9.54 4.58 14.15
N THR A 222 -8.46 4.62 14.91
CA THR A 222 -8.20 5.71 15.87
C THR A 222 -6.80 6.30 15.78
N ASP A 223 -5.80 5.56 15.27
CA ASP A 223 -4.45 6.09 15.14
C ASP A 223 -4.31 7.01 13.93
N THR A 224 -4.37 8.31 14.19
CA THR A 224 -4.27 9.32 13.14
C THR A 224 -2.88 9.42 12.50
N LEU A 225 -1.80 9.05 13.22
CA LEU A 225 -0.46 9.01 12.64
C LEU A 225 -0.31 7.84 11.69
N PHE A 226 -0.77 6.64 12.09
CA PHE A 226 -0.78 5.49 11.20
C PHE A 226 -1.61 5.75 9.94
N LEU A 227 -2.84 6.28 10.08
CA LEU A 227 -3.68 6.60 8.93
C LEU A 227 -3.01 7.61 7.98
N LYS A 228 -2.28 8.59 8.52
CA LYS A 228 -1.47 9.54 7.74
C LYS A 228 -0.31 8.85 7.02
N HIS A 229 0.38 7.93 7.73
CA HIS A 229 1.45 7.11 7.18
C HIS A 229 0.96 6.27 5.99
N LEU A 230 -0.11 5.55 6.19
CA LEU A 230 -0.74 4.70 5.17
C LEU A 230 -1.21 5.53 3.96
N THR A 231 -1.89 6.66 4.20
CA THR A 231 -2.33 7.58 3.14
C THR A 231 -1.16 8.07 2.30
N GLY A 232 -0.07 8.49 2.96
CA GLY A 232 1.14 8.94 2.27
C GLY A 232 1.82 7.83 1.46
N GLY A 233 1.85 6.60 1.97
CA GLY A 233 2.37 5.43 1.27
C GLY A 233 1.54 5.06 0.04
N ILE A 234 0.21 5.06 0.16
CA ILE A 234 -0.69 4.84 -0.98
C ILE A 234 -0.51 5.94 -2.05
N ASN A 235 -0.47 7.22 -1.64
CA ASN A 235 -0.28 8.33 -2.56
C ASN A 235 1.08 8.29 -3.26
N TYR A 236 2.13 7.84 -2.57
CA TYR A 236 3.45 7.63 -3.17
C TYR A 236 3.39 6.64 -4.34
N VAL A 237 2.76 5.47 -4.16
CA VAL A 237 2.68 4.47 -5.24
C VAL A 237 1.73 4.88 -6.36
N LEU A 238 0.72 5.73 -6.07
CA LEU A 238 -0.17 6.32 -7.06
C LEU A 238 0.49 7.50 -7.82
N LYS A 239 1.69 7.94 -7.42
CA LYS A 239 2.42 9.08 -8.00
C LYS A 239 1.64 10.40 -7.89
N ARG A 240 1.14 10.68 -6.68
CA ARG A 240 0.34 11.88 -6.32
C ARG A 240 1.09 12.81 -5.37
#